data_25df52fb369038e24f474fbe964ae678
#
_entry.id   25df52fb369038e24f474fbe964ae678
#
_cell.length_a   1.000
_cell.length_b   1.000
_cell.length_c   1.000
_cell.angle_alpha   90.00
_cell.angle_beta   90.00
_cell.angle_gamma   90.00
#
_symmetry.space_group_name_H-M   'P 1'
#
loop_
_entity.id
_entity.type
_entity.pdbx_description
1 polymer ?
#
loop_
_entity_poly.entity_id
_entity_poly.type
_entity_poly.pdbx_seq_one_letter_code
_entity_poly.pdbx_strand_id
1 'polypeptide(L)'
;MQGYRSRSAFKLIEMNKKFKFLKKNISLLDLGSFPGGWSQVASKEITKGKILALDIKIMKKIPNVDFINGDFGEDKIYEKIMHYFNNKKVDVVLSDMASNTSGNKSIDSYRTGELCIKAMSLSREILSENGTFLSKLFMGSIFKEINKMAKNHFKQVVLHKPLSSKSESKEIYIYCKGILKI
;
A
#
# COMPACT_ATOMS: atom_id res chain seq x y z
N MET A 1 -20.67 6.77 -8.68
CA MET A 1 -19.20 6.59 -8.54
C MET A 1 -18.64 6.49 -9.94
N GLN A 2 -17.58 7.25 -10.29
CA GLN A 2 -17.02 7.35 -11.66
C GLN A 2 -16.29 6.05 -12.10
N GLY A 3 -16.96 4.89 -12.10
CA GLY A 3 -16.40 3.63 -12.59
C GLY A 3 -15.35 2.93 -11.70
N TYR A 4 -15.02 3.45 -10.51
CA TYR A 4 -14.13 2.81 -9.55
C TYR A 4 -14.90 1.95 -8.53
N ARG A 5 -14.31 0.83 -8.12
CA ARG A 5 -14.89 -0.12 -7.18
C ARG A 5 -14.99 0.41 -5.74
N SER A 6 -14.18 1.41 -5.41
CA SER A 6 -14.19 2.04 -4.09
C SER A 6 -13.83 3.53 -4.18
N ARG A 7 -14.29 4.30 -3.20
CA ARG A 7 -13.93 5.73 -3.06
C ARG A 7 -12.44 5.94 -2.76
N SER A 8 -11.75 4.93 -2.22
CA SER A 8 -10.33 5.02 -1.93
C SER A 8 -9.49 5.25 -3.20
N ALA A 9 -9.98 4.88 -4.38
CA ALA A 9 -9.34 5.18 -5.65
C ALA A 9 -8.98 6.67 -5.82
N PHE A 10 -9.86 7.58 -5.39
CA PHE A 10 -9.60 9.03 -5.49
C PHE A 10 -8.44 9.48 -4.61
N LYS A 11 -8.24 8.82 -3.46
CA LYS A 11 -7.09 9.09 -2.58
C LYS A 11 -5.77 8.72 -3.27
N LEU A 12 -5.73 7.57 -3.93
CA LEU A 12 -4.53 7.16 -4.68
C LEU A 12 -4.26 8.09 -5.87
N ILE A 13 -5.30 8.50 -6.61
CA ILE A 13 -5.17 9.46 -7.71
C ILE A 13 -4.58 10.77 -7.21
N GLU A 14 -5.09 11.31 -6.09
CA GLU A 14 -4.60 12.55 -5.48
C GLU A 14 -3.15 12.42 -5.04
N MET A 15 -2.81 11.32 -4.35
CA MET A 15 -1.44 11.07 -3.90
C MET A 15 -0.48 10.86 -5.08
N ASN A 16 -0.92 10.18 -6.14
CA ASN A 16 -0.09 10.03 -7.34
C ASN A 16 0.11 11.37 -8.07
N LYS A 17 -0.91 12.23 -8.13
CA LYS A 17 -0.76 13.59 -8.68
C LYS A 17 0.29 14.41 -7.92
N LYS A 18 0.32 14.26 -6.59
CA LYS A 18 1.27 14.96 -5.72
C LYS A 18 2.69 14.40 -5.78
N PHE A 19 2.83 13.09 -5.65
CA PHE A 19 4.14 12.43 -5.47
C PHE A 19 4.71 11.80 -6.76
N LYS A 20 3.87 11.62 -7.81
CA LYS A 20 4.25 11.16 -9.16
C LYS A 20 5.03 9.83 -9.16
N PHE A 21 4.58 8.86 -8.37
CA PHE A 21 5.26 7.57 -8.20
C PHE A 21 4.72 6.46 -9.11
N LEU A 22 3.48 6.52 -9.59
CA LEU A 22 2.96 5.58 -10.57
C LEU A 22 3.45 6.00 -11.97
N LYS A 23 4.21 5.14 -12.62
CA LYS A 23 4.78 5.35 -13.96
C LYS A 23 4.45 4.16 -14.86
N LYS A 24 4.51 4.36 -16.17
CA LYS A 24 4.10 3.35 -17.17
C LYS A 24 4.83 2.02 -17.08
N ASN A 25 6.09 2.02 -16.67
CA ASN A 25 6.97 0.84 -16.72
C ASN A 25 7.55 0.53 -15.34
N ILE A 26 6.70 0.22 -14.38
CA ILE A 26 7.10 -0.15 -13.01
C ILE A 26 6.44 -1.46 -12.58
N SER A 27 7.03 -2.10 -11.58
CA SER A 27 6.45 -3.21 -10.85
C SER A 27 5.78 -2.71 -9.57
N LEU A 28 4.56 -3.17 -9.31
CA LEU A 28 3.76 -2.73 -8.18
C LEU A 28 3.11 -3.90 -7.46
N LEU A 29 3.17 -3.88 -6.12
CA LEU A 29 2.42 -4.76 -5.23
C LEU A 29 1.36 -3.95 -4.47
N ASP A 30 0.08 -4.37 -4.55
CA ASP A 30 -1.06 -3.76 -3.86
C ASP A 30 -1.55 -4.71 -2.75
N LEU A 31 -1.23 -4.40 -1.49
CA LEU A 31 -1.58 -5.17 -0.30
C LEU A 31 -2.93 -4.72 0.25
N GLY A 32 -3.81 -5.69 0.53
CA GLY A 32 -5.18 -5.41 0.96
C GLY A 32 -6.00 -4.78 -0.15
N SER A 33 -5.90 -5.35 -1.35
CA SER A 33 -6.40 -4.75 -2.59
C SER A 33 -7.92 -4.74 -2.71
N PHE A 34 -8.66 -5.60 -1.99
CA PHE A 34 -10.12 -5.68 -2.08
C PHE A 34 -10.81 -4.34 -1.74
N PRO A 35 -11.80 -3.88 -2.50
CA PRO A 35 -12.44 -4.48 -3.69
C PRO A 35 -11.76 -4.17 -5.03
N GLY A 36 -10.59 -3.51 -5.05
CA GLY A 36 -9.78 -3.26 -6.24
C GLY A 36 -9.69 -1.81 -6.70
N GLY A 37 -10.09 -0.85 -5.86
CA GLY A 37 -10.06 0.57 -6.25
C GLY A 37 -8.65 1.08 -6.57
N TRP A 38 -7.66 0.73 -5.75
CA TRP A 38 -6.27 1.10 -5.97
C TRP A 38 -5.65 0.34 -7.14
N SER A 39 -5.91 -0.95 -7.24
CA SER A 39 -5.49 -1.76 -8.38
C SER A 39 -6.05 -1.24 -9.71
N GLN A 40 -7.30 -0.73 -9.75
CA GLN A 40 -7.85 -0.09 -10.96
C GLN A 40 -7.11 1.19 -11.35
N VAL A 41 -6.71 2.01 -10.37
CA VAL A 41 -5.90 3.22 -10.64
C VAL A 41 -4.53 2.80 -11.17
N ALA A 42 -3.87 1.85 -10.49
CA ALA A 42 -2.58 1.32 -10.92
C ALA A 42 -2.63 0.76 -12.35
N SER A 43 -3.67 -0.02 -12.68
CA SER A 43 -3.86 -0.60 -14.03
C SER A 43 -3.96 0.44 -15.14
N LYS A 44 -4.49 1.63 -14.86
CA LYS A 44 -4.58 2.72 -15.84
C LYS A 44 -3.24 3.46 -16.03
N GLU A 45 -2.46 3.59 -14.97
CA GLU A 45 -1.18 4.30 -14.98
C GLU A 45 -0.02 3.42 -15.47
N ILE A 46 -0.01 2.13 -15.06
CA ILE A 46 1.06 1.17 -15.36
C ILE A 46 0.66 0.34 -16.58
N THR A 47 1.07 0.80 -17.76
CA THR A 47 0.68 0.17 -19.04
C THR A 47 1.71 -0.82 -19.60
N LYS A 48 2.96 -0.82 -19.08
CA LYS A 48 4.07 -1.65 -19.54
C LYS A 48 4.80 -2.38 -18.40
N GLY A 49 4.27 -2.29 -17.18
CA GLY A 49 4.84 -2.90 -15.98
C GLY A 49 4.08 -4.14 -15.53
N LYS A 50 4.35 -4.56 -14.28
CA LYS A 50 3.67 -5.67 -13.62
C LYS A 50 2.89 -5.16 -12.41
N ILE A 51 1.66 -5.60 -12.26
CA ILE A 51 0.83 -5.26 -11.09
C ILE A 51 0.35 -6.56 -10.46
N LEU A 52 0.73 -6.75 -9.20
CA LEU A 52 0.24 -7.84 -8.37
C LEU A 52 -0.64 -7.27 -7.26
N ALA A 53 -1.89 -7.69 -7.22
CA ALA A 53 -2.83 -7.41 -6.15
C ALA A 53 -2.91 -8.61 -5.20
N LEU A 54 -3.02 -8.35 -3.90
CA LEU A 54 -3.10 -9.38 -2.88
C LEU A 54 -4.13 -9.03 -1.82
N ASP A 55 -5.00 -9.96 -1.49
CA ASP A 55 -5.99 -9.84 -0.41
C ASP A 55 -6.42 -11.21 0.10
N ILE A 56 -6.85 -11.27 1.36
CA ILE A 56 -7.50 -12.45 1.94
C ILE A 56 -8.91 -12.68 1.38
N LYS A 57 -9.54 -11.63 0.83
CA LYS A 57 -10.85 -11.69 0.17
C LYS A 57 -10.67 -11.80 -1.33
N ILE A 58 -11.43 -12.70 -1.95
CA ILE A 58 -11.39 -12.88 -3.40
C ILE A 58 -11.88 -11.62 -4.12
N MET A 59 -11.10 -11.16 -5.07
CA MET A 59 -11.38 -9.95 -5.85
C MET A 59 -11.74 -10.31 -7.30
N LYS A 60 -12.71 -9.60 -7.87
CA LYS A 60 -13.03 -9.73 -9.30
C LYS A 60 -11.84 -9.27 -10.15
N LYS A 61 -11.62 -9.94 -11.28
CA LYS A 61 -10.52 -9.64 -12.22
C LYS A 61 -10.52 -8.18 -12.66
N ILE A 62 -9.33 -7.60 -12.72
CA ILE A 62 -9.06 -6.26 -13.26
C ILE A 62 -8.08 -6.42 -14.44
N PRO A 63 -8.29 -5.76 -15.59
CA PRO A 63 -7.34 -5.81 -16.70
C PRO A 63 -5.94 -5.39 -16.27
N ASN A 64 -4.91 -6.10 -16.72
CA ASN A 64 -3.49 -5.86 -16.42
C ASN A 64 -3.10 -5.98 -14.94
N VAL A 65 -3.94 -6.63 -14.12
CA VAL A 65 -3.65 -6.91 -12.71
C VAL A 65 -3.76 -8.40 -12.46
N ASP A 66 -2.68 -9.00 -11.97
CA ASP A 66 -2.69 -10.35 -11.44
C ASP A 66 -3.05 -10.33 -9.96
N PHE A 67 -3.66 -11.42 -9.48
CA PHE A 67 -4.20 -11.48 -8.13
C PHE A 67 -3.79 -12.76 -7.41
N ILE A 68 -3.32 -12.60 -6.18
CA ILE A 68 -3.08 -13.70 -5.24
C ILE A 68 -4.07 -13.57 -4.08
N ASN A 69 -4.82 -14.65 -3.83
CA ASN A 69 -5.63 -14.76 -2.62
C ASN A 69 -4.78 -15.36 -1.50
N GLY A 70 -4.63 -14.61 -0.40
CA GLY A 70 -3.84 -15.06 0.76
C GLY A 70 -3.49 -13.94 1.72
N ASP A 71 -2.83 -14.31 2.81
CA ASP A 71 -2.26 -13.38 3.79
C ASP A 71 -0.76 -13.19 3.49
N PHE A 72 -0.33 -11.95 3.31
CA PHE A 72 1.08 -11.64 3.03
C PHE A 72 2.03 -11.93 4.20
N GLY A 73 1.51 -12.21 5.38
CA GLY A 73 2.28 -12.68 6.52
C GLY A 73 2.63 -14.18 6.47
N GLU A 74 2.12 -14.93 5.49
CA GLU A 74 2.44 -16.35 5.33
C GLU A 74 3.66 -16.53 4.39
N ASP A 75 4.64 -17.34 4.79
CA ASP A 75 5.86 -17.59 4.01
C ASP A 75 5.58 -18.06 2.58
N LYS A 76 4.60 -18.97 2.41
CA LYS A 76 4.17 -19.44 1.07
C LYS A 76 3.63 -18.33 0.18
N ILE A 77 3.03 -17.28 0.76
CA ILE A 77 2.54 -16.12 0.00
C ILE A 77 3.70 -15.20 -0.35
N TYR A 78 4.64 -15.00 0.56
CA TYR A 78 5.89 -14.29 0.28
C TYR A 78 6.64 -14.93 -0.90
N GLU A 79 6.81 -16.25 -0.90
CA GLU A 79 7.44 -16.98 -2.01
C GLU A 79 6.70 -16.77 -3.34
N LYS A 80 5.36 -16.80 -3.34
CA LYS A 80 4.55 -16.51 -4.54
C LYS A 80 4.74 -15.08 -5.04
N ILE A 81 4.82 -14.10 -4.14
CA ILE A 81 5.09 -12.70 -4.49
C ILE A 81 6.46 -12.60 -5.17
N MET A 82 7.49 -13.17 -4.57
CA MET A 82 8.85 -13.13 -5.11
C MET A 82 8.94 -13.85 -6.45
N HIS A 83 8.32 -15.02 -6.58
CA HIS A 83 8.27 -15.76 -7.85
C HIS A 83 7.57 -14.95 -8.96
N TYR A 84 6.44 -14.29 -8.65
CA TYR A 84 5.72 -13.44 -9.61
C TYR A 84 6.61 -12.33 -10.18
N PHE A 85 7.42 -11.70 -9.35
CA PHE A 85 8.37 -10.68 -9.76
C PHE A 85 9.73 -11.23 -10.24
N ASN A 86 9.84 -12.56 -10.46
CA ASN A 86 11.07 -13.24 -10.89
C ASN A 86 12.24 -12.99 -9.92
N ASN A 87 11.99 -12.97 -8.63
CA ASN A 87 12.94 -12.62 -7.56
C ASN A 87 13.61 -11.25 -7.73
N LYS A 88 13.00 -10.35 -8.50
CA LYS A 88 13.47 -8.97 -8.65
C LYS A 88 12.79 -8.07 -7.63
N LYS A 89 13.48 -6.99 -7.28
CA LYS A 89 12.92 -5.93 -6.44
C LYS A 89 11.77 -5.21 -7.17
N VAL A 90 10.78 -4.73 -6.40
CA VAL A 90 9.63 -3.99 -6.92
C VAL A 90 9.81 -2.48 -6.74
N ASP A 91 9.14 -1.70 -7.58
CA ASP A 91 9.27 -0.25 -7.56
C ASP A 91 8.31 0.41 -6.58
N VAL A 92 7.13 -0.18 -6.39
CA VAL A 92 6.08 0.39 -5.54
C VAL A 92 5.38 -0.70 -4.73
N VAL A 93 5.19 -0.45 -3.44
CA VAL A 93 4.30 -1.22 -2.56
C VAL A 93 3.23 -0.29 -2.00
N LEU A 94 1.98 -0.66 -2.21
CA LEU A 94 0.80 0.03 -1.72
C LEU A 94 0.12 -0.78 -0.62
N SER A 95 -0.51 -0.09 0.35
CA SER A 95 -1.31 -0.72 1.40
C SER A 95 -2.44 0.21 1.84
N ASP A 96 -3.67 -0.09 1.41
CA ASP A 96 -4.89 0.58 1.90
C ASP A 96 -5.63 -0.27 2.94
N MET A 97 -4.90 -1.17 3.63
CA MET A 97 -5.47 -2.06 4.62
C MET A 97 -6.00 -1.30 5.82
N ALA A 98 -7.11 -1.78 6.36
CA ALA A 98 -7.63 -1.43 7.67
C ALA A 98 -8.09 -2.69 8.39
N SER A 99 -7.94 -2.71 9.71
CA SER A 99 -8.56 -3.77 10.51
C SER A 99 -10.09 -3.70 10.42
N ASN A 100 -10.75 -4.84 10.65
CA ASN A 100 -12.20 -4.83 10.84
C ASN A 100 -12.55 -3.89 12.00
N THR A 101 -13.55 -3.04 11.80
CA THR A 101 -14.02 -2.08 12.80
C THR A 101 -14.61 -2.82 13.99
N SER A 102 -14.00 -2.64 15.18
CA SER A 102 -14.51 -3.18 16.45
C SER A 102 -15.51 -2.24 17.13
N GLY A 103 -15.65 -1.00 16.60
CA GLY A 103 -16.38 0.09 17.25
C GLY A 103 -15.53 0.88 18.25
N ASN A 104 -14.38 0.37 18.66
CA ASN A 104 -13.42 1.07 19.51
C ASN A 104 -12.31 1.71 18.66
N LYS A 105 -12.37 3.03 18.51
CA LYS A 105 -11.43 3.79 17.66
C LYS A 105 -9.96 3.58 18.02
N SER A 106 -9.66 3.37 19.31
CA SER A 106 -8.29 3.16 19.77
C SER A 106 -7.75 1.80 19.36
N ILE A 107 -8.56 0.75 19.50
CA ILE A 107 -8.22 -0.62 19.08
C ILE A 107 -8.08 -0.69 17.56
N ASP A 108 -9.02 -0.09 16.82
CA ASP A 108 -9.02 -0.08 15.36
C ASP A 108 -7.79 0.65 14.79
N SER A 109 -7.41 1.79 15.44
CA SER A 109 -6.20 2.54 15.11
C SER A 109 -4.93 1.72 15.34
N TYR A 110 -4.84 1.03 16.48
CA TYR A 110 -3.69 0.19 16.82
C TYR A 110 -3.54 -0.96 15.84
N ARG A 111 -4.60 -1.73 15.59
CA ARG A 111 -4.60 -2.87 14.65
C ARG A 111 -4.25 -2.46 13.21
N THR A 112 -4.79 -1.31 12.76
CA THR A 112 -4.43 -0.76 11.44
C THR A 112 -2.95 -0.35 11.39
N GLY A 113 -2.43 0.19 12.47
CA GLY A 113 -1.02 0.51 12.61
C GLY A 113 -0.11 -0.73 12.54
N GLU A 114 -0.50 -1.84 13.16
CA GLU A 114 0.23 -3.11 13.06
C GLU A 114 0.27 -3.64 11.62
N LEU A 115 -0.83 -3.52 10.87
CA LEU A 115 -0.84 -3.85 9.43
C LEU A 115 0.12 -2.97 8.64
N CYS A 116 0.21 -1.68 8.97
CA CYS A 116 1.17 -0.75 8.36
C CYS A 116 2.62 -1.17 8.67
N ILE A 117 2.94 -1.54 9.91
CA ILE A 117 4.27 -2.01 10.32
C ILE A 117 4.64 -3.29 9.54
N LYS A 118 3.76 -4.27 9.49
CA LYS A 118 3.99 -5.51 8.73
C LYS A 118 4.20 -5.25 7.24
N ALA A 119 3.38 -4.39 6.63
CA ALA A 119 3.52 -4.01 5.24
C ALA A 119 4.83 -3.24 4.98
N MET A 120 5.27 -2.40 5.92
CA MET A 120 6.54 -1.67 5.85
C MET A 120 7.74 -2.62 5.96
N SER A 121 7.68 -3.62 6.84
CA SER A 121 8.71 -4.66 6.98
C SER A 121 8.87 -5.44 5.68
N LEU A 122 7.78 -5.94 5.10
CA LEU A 122 7.80 -6.59 3.79
C LEU A 122 8.38 -5.66 2.71
N SER A 123 7.94 -4.40 2.70
CA SER A 123 8.40 -3.42 1.72
C SER A 123 9.90 -3.18 1.76
N ARG A 124 10.50 -3.15 2.96
CA ARG A 124 11.95 -3.03 3.13
C ARG A 124 12.71 -4.18 2.44
N GLU A 125 12.15 -5.38 2.48
CA GLU A 125 12.78 -6.56 1.90
C GLU A 125 12.65 -6.60 0.37
N ILE A 126 11.51 -6.17 -0.18
CA ILE A 126 11.20 -6.38 -1.59
C ILE A 126 11.38 -5.14 -2.48
N LEU A 127 11.41 -3.93 -1.92
CA LEU A 127 11.56 -2.70 -2.71
C LEU A 127 12.95 -2.54 -3.32
N SER A 128 12.98 -1.95 -4.50
CA SER A 128 14.20 -1.42 -5.12
C SER A 128 14.77 -0.25 -4.31
N GLU A 129 16.05 0.08 -4.52
CA GLU A 129 16.73 1.14 -3.76
C GLU A 129 15.99 2.49 -3.80
N ASN A 130 15.39 2.84 -4.93
CA ASN A 130 14.59 4.06 -5.09
C ASN A 130 13.08 3.80 -5.00
N GLY A 131 12.68 2.64 -4.49
CA GLY A 131 11.31 2.22 -4.39
C GLY A 131 10.45 3.09 -3.48
N THR A 132 9.15 2.98 -3.66
CA THR A 132 8.14 3.75 -2.92
C THR A 132 7.24 2.82 -2.11
N PHE A 133 7.04 3.15 -0.84
CA PHE A 133 6.03 2.57 0.03
C PHE A 133 4.96 3.60 0.36
N LEU A 134 3.70 3.27 0.17
CA LEU A 134 2.56 4.10 0.53
C LEU A 134 1.56 3.29 1.33
N SER A 135 1.27 3.70 2.55
CA SER A 135 0.33 2.99 3.42
C SER A 135 -0.62 3.91 4.15
N LYS A 136 -1.84 3.42 4.35
CA LYS A 136 -2.81 4.03 5.24
C LYS A 136 -2.45 3.74 6.70
N LEU A 137 -2.69 4.73 7.55
CA LEU A 137 -2.69 4.58 9.01
C LEU A 137 -3.69 5.56 9.64
N PHE A 138 -3.97 5.35 10.92
CA PHE A 138 -4.74 6.30 11.73
C PHE A 138 -3.85 6.97 12.77
N MET A 139 -4.10 8.24 13.02
CA MET A 139 -3.46 8.95 14.13
C MET A 139 -3.89 8.31 15.46
N GLY A 140 -2.94 7.72 16.18
CA GLY A 140 -3.18 6.98 17.42
C GLY A 140 -1.90 6.61 18.15
N SER A 141 -1.98 5.73 19.15
CA SER A 141 -0.88 5.37 20.06
C SER A 141 0.37 4.85 19.35
N ILE A 142 0.20 4.01 18.32
CA ILE A 142 1.30 3.39 17.57
C ILE A 142 1.95 4.30 16.51
N PHE A 143 1.39 5.48 16.27
CA PHE A 143 1.85 6.41 15.23
C PHE A 143 3.32 6.80 15.36
N LYS A 144 3.78 7.09 16.62
CA LYS A 144 5.19 7.47 16.86
C LYS A 144 6.16 6.36 16.47
N GLU A 145 5.80 5.11 16.74
CA GLU A 145 6.58 3.92 16.40
C GLU A 145 6.68 3.76 14.88
N ILE A 146 5.55 3.83 14.16
CA ILE A 146 5.51 3.76 12.70
C ILE A 146 6.38 4.85 12.06
N ASN A 147 6.27 6.08 12.54
CA ASN A 147 7.04 7.21 12.01
C ASN A 147 8.55 7.05 12.27
N LYS A 148 8.93 6.55 13.47
CA LYS A 148 10.33 6.23 13.79
C LYS A 148 10.85 5.11 12.89
N MET A 149 10.10 4.03 12.73
CA MET A 149 10.45 2.91 11.86
C MET A 149 10.65 3.38 10.42
N ALA A 150 9.72 4.18 9.88
CA ALA A 150 9.82 4.71 8.53
C ALA A 150 11.09 5.55 8.33
N LYS A 151 11.41 6.45 9.27
CA LYS A 151 12.61 7.30 9.21
C LYS A 151 13.91 6.50 9.31
N ASN A 152 13.89 5.35 9.96
CA ASN A 152 15.06 4.46 10.05
C ASN A 152 15.26 3.62 8.76
N HIS A 153 14.25 3.50 7.92
CA HIS A 153 14.27 2.61 6.75
C HIS A 153 14.26 3.34 5.40
N PHE A 154 13.76 4.59 5.38
CA PHE A 154 13.56 5.32 4.13
C PHE A 154 14.25 6.70 4.15
N LYS A 155 14.79 7.08 3.00
CA LYS A 155 15.46 8.40 2.79
C LYS A 155 14.48 9.57 2.90
N GLN A 156 13.23 9.36 2.46
CA GLN A 156 12.17 10.37 2.50
C GLN A 156 10.91 9.78 3.14
N VAL A 157 10.34 10.48 4.11
CA VAL A 157 9.10 10.11 4.78
C VAL A 157 8.20 11.34 4.84
N VAL A 158 6.99 11.23 4.29
CA VAL A 158 6.00 12.32 4.26
C VAL A 158 4.66 11.78 4.74
N LEU A 159 4.03 12.50 5.67
CA LEU A 159 2.66 12.25 6.09
C LEU A 159 1.72 13.11 5.25
N HIS A 160 0.64 12.52 4.77
CA HIS A 160 -0.32 13.22 3.93
C HIS A 160 -1.75 12.81 4.26
N LYS A 161 -2.61 13.80 4.40
CA LYS A 161 -4.06 13.59 4.48
C LYS A 161 -4.67 14.04 3.15
N PRO A 162 -5.18 13.11 2.31
CA PRO A 162 -5.84 13.47 1.07
C PRO A 162 -7.08 14.33 1.32
N LEU A 163 -7.34 15.32 0.45
CA LEU A 163 -8.54 16.13 0.48
C LEU A 163 -9.82 15.30 0.25
N SER A 164 -9.69 14.19 -0.48
CA SER A 164 -10.74 13.20 -0.70
C SER A 164 -11.07 12.35 0.53
N SER A 165 -10.30 12.45 1.62
CA SER A 165 -10.64 11.84 2.92
C SER A 165 -11.74 12.66 3.61
N LYS A 166 -12.59 11.98 4.41
CA LYS A 166 -13.56 12.69 5.24
C LYS A 166 -12.84 13.59 6.28
N SER A 167 -13.37 14.80 6.50
CA SER A 167 -12.77 15.77 7.42
C SER A 167 -12.59 15.23 8.84
N GLU A 168 -13.61 14.54 9.37
CA GLU A 168 -13.63 13.95 10.70
C GLU A 168 -12.80 12.68 10.84
N SER A 169 -12.34 12.08 9.73
CA SER A 169 -11.51 10.88 9.76
C SER A 169 -10.10 11.17 10.26
N LYS A 170 -9.62 10.35 11.19
CA LYS A 170 -8.22 10.34 11.64
C LYS A 170 -7.28 9.63 10.67
N GLU A 171 -7.77 9.21 9.52
CA GLU A 171 -7.03 8.55 8.45
C GLU A 171 -6.00 9.50 7.85
N ILE A 172 -4.77 9.03 7.75
CA ILE A 172 -3.68 9.67 7.03
C ILE A 172 -2.91 8.62 6.24
N TYR A 173 -2.04 9.05 5.36
CA TYR A 173 -1.16 8.17 4.58
C TYR A 173 0.30 8.52 4.87
N ILE A 174 1.11 7.47 5.01
CA ILE A 174 2.56 7.61 5.07
C ILE A 174 3.15 7.26 3.69
N TYR A 175 3.82 8.22 3.09
CA TYR A 175 4.58 8.07 1.86
C TYR A 175 6.05 7.99 2.20
N CYS A 176 6.69 6.91 1.79
CA CYS A 176 8.11 6.65 2.02
C CYS A 176 8.79 6.39 0.69
N LYS A 177 10.00 6.94 0.49
CA LYS A 177 10.77 6.75 -0.75
C LYS A 177 12.24 6.55 -0.47
N GLY A 178 12.81 5.60 -1.24
CA GLY A 178 14.24 5.29 -1.18
C GLY A 178 14.63 4.52 0.07
N ILE A 179 15.14 3.30 -0.09
CA ILE A 179 15.61 2.46 1.02
C ILE A 179 16.93 3.01 1.55
N LEU A 180 17.06 3.14 2.87
CA LEU A 180 18.34 3.39 3.53
C LEU A 180 19.15 2.10 3.55
N LYS A 181 20.40 2.16 3.08
CA LYS A 181 21.38 1.09 3.27
C LYS A 181 21.83 1.16 4.73
N ILE A 182 21.56 0.13 5.49
CA ILE A 182 22.08 -0.06 6.84
C ILE A 182 23.36 -0.86 6.72
#